data_e8a0df89918e3dd3180a74ed90fc86f5
#
_entry.id   e8a0df89918e3dd3180a74ed90fc86f5
#
_cell.length_a   1.000
_cell.length_b   1.000
_cell.length_c   1.000
_cell.angle_alpha   90.00
_cell.angle_beta   90.00
_cell.angle_gamma   90.00
#
_symmetry.space_group_name_H-M   'P 1'
#
loop_
_entity.id
_entity.type
_entity.pdbx_description
1 polymer ?
#
loop_
_entity_poly.entity_id
_entity_poly.type
_entity_poly.pdbx_seq_one_letter_code
_entity_poly.pdbx_strand_id
1 'polypeptide(L)'
;VDYGYRITFFGDEIEEIETIEIETGKRIEPMENAAIFPANLYLAPKDMVQQIIYEIQDEMRAQVEYFKNVGKHLEAARIKERVEYDLEMIRELGYCTGIENYSRFFDRRVPGTRPFCLLDYFPKDFLCVIDESHQTIPQISGMYGGDRSRKMNLVEYGFRLPSAIDNRPLNFNEFQNFIGQSIFVSATPGEYELEKTGGVIVEQVVRPTGLLDPPIEVRPTKNQIDNLLDEIALQVEKGDRVLVTTLTKKMAEEMDRFLQKIQIKSKYIHSDID
;
A
#
# COMPACT_ATOMS: atom_id res chain seq x y z
N VAL A 1 2.01 14.46 -13.08
CA VAL A 1 1.11 15.18 -14.01
C VAL A 1 1.80 16.45 -14.38
N ASP A 2 2.14 16.60 -15.65
CA ASP A 2 3.02 17.68 -16.12
C ASP A 2 2.25 18.94 -16.57
N TYR A 3 0.91 18.94 -16.41
CA TYR A 3 0.06 20.06 -16.79
C TYR A 3 -1.06 20.30 -15.77
N GLY A 4 -1.57 21.54 -15.72
CA GLY A 4 -2.74 21.96 -14.98
C GLY A 4 -3.88 22.42 -15.89
N TYR A 5 -5.07 22.62 -15.31
CA TYR A 5 -6.19 23.26 -16.00
C TYR A 5 -6.33 24.70 -15.53
N ARG A 6 -6.55 25.61 -16.48
CA ARG A 6 -7.01 26.97 -16.21
C ARG A 6 -8.42 27.10 -16.73
N ILE A 7 -9.35 27.46 -15.86
CA ILE A 7 -10.76 27.65 -16.20
C ILE A 7 -11.08 29.13 -15.97
N THR A 8 -11.44 29.82 -17.05
CA THR A 8 -11.80 31.25 -17.00
C THR A 8 -13.31 31.37 -16.96
N PHE A 9 -13.82 32.20 -16.05
CA PHE A 9 -15.23 32.44 -15.88
C PHE A 9 -15.59 33.86 -16.28
N PHE A 10 -16.75 34.02 -16.92
CA PHE A 10 -17.41 35.30 -17.08
C PHE A 10 -18.76 35.26 -16.32
N GLY A 11 -18.78 35.86 -15.12
CA GLY A 11 -19.87 35.67 -14.18
C GLY A 11 -19.95 34.23 -13.71
N ASP A 12 -21.09 33.58 -13.92
CA ASP A 12 -21.32 32.16 -13.56
C ASP A 12 -21.09 31.19 -14.74
N GLU A 13 -20.72 31.70 -15.91
CA GLU A 13 -20.46 30.88 -17.10
C GLU A 13 -18.98 30.62 -17.31
N ILE A 14 -18.65 29.42 -17.80
CA ILE A 14 -17.28 29.09 -18.19
C ILE A 14 -17.05 29.65 -19.59
N GLU A 15 -16.09 30.58 -19.71
CA GLU A 15 -15.72 31.23 -20.97
C GLU A 15 -14.67 30.41 -21.73
N GLU A 16 -13.66 29.90 -21.00
CA GLU A 16 -12.57 29.14 -21.62
C GLU A 16 -12.02 28.08 -20.64
N ILE A 17 -11.64 26.95 -21.20
CA ILE A 17 -10.89 25.89 -20.50
C ILE A 17 -9.61 25.65 -21.29
N GLU A 18 -8.47 25.68 -20.63
CA GLU A 18 -7.16 25.41 -21.25
C GLU A 18 -6.25 24.58 -20.37
N THR A 19 -5.36 23.80 -20.97
CA THR A 19 -4.25 23.20 -20.25
C THR A 19 -3.07 24.18 -20.19
N ILE A 20 -2.39 24.17 -19.05
CA ILE A 20 -1.25 25.04 -18.78
C ILE A 20 -0.07 24.24 -18.21
N GLU A 21 1.10 24.69 -18.48
CA GLU A 21 2.32 24.24 -17.81
C GLU A 21 2.32 24.74 -16.35
N ILE A 22 2.48 23.85 -15.40
CA ILE A 22 2.28 24.17 -13.97
C ILE A 22 3.33 25.19 -13.50
N GLU A 23 4.59 25.05 -13.91
CA GLU A 23 5.68 25.90 -13.44
C GLU A 23 5.62 27.32 -14.02
N THR A 24 5.27 27.45 -15.29
CA THR A 24 5.33 28.75 -16.00
C THR A 24 3.96 29.39 -16.17
N GLY A 25 2.89 28.64 -15.99
CA GLY A 25 1.51 29.08 -16.28
C GLY A 25 1.24 29.32 -17.77
N LYS A 26 2.13 28.89 -18.66
CA LYS A 26 1.93 29.04 -20.09
C LYS A 26 0.82 28.11 -20.59
N ARG A 27 -0.01 28.65 -21.47
CA ARG A 27 -1.02 27.89 -22.20
C ARG A 27 -0.37 26.81 -23.07
N ILE A 28 -0.91 25.58 -22.98
CA ILE A 28 -0.53 24.47 -23.84
C ILE A 28 -1.56 24.33 -24.96
N GLU A 29 -2.84 24.07 -24.63
CA GLU A 29 -3.91 23.93 -25.62
C GLU A 29 -5.28 24.28 -25.02
N PRO A 30 -6.23 24.76 -25.84
CA PRO A 30 -7.62 24.95 -25.42
C PRO A 30 -8.34 23.60 -25.37
N MET A 31 -9.33 23.49 -24.48
CA MET A 31 -10.18 22.30 -24.32
C MET A 31 -11.66 22.68 -24.32
N GLU A 32 -12.51 21.81 -24.85
CA GLU A 32 -13.96 21.99 -24.79
C GLU A 32 -14.54 21.58 -23.43
N ASN A 33 -13.88 20.62 -22.76
CA ASN A 33 -14.27 20.14 -21.45
C ASN A 33 -13.06 19.66 -20.65
N ALA A 34 -13.18 19.70 -19.31
CA ALA A 34 -12.19 19.14 -18.40
C ALA A 34 -12.87 18.28 -17.34
N ALA A 35 -12.33 17.10 -17.08
CA ALA A 35 -12.76 16.24 -16.00
C ALA A 35 -11.79 16.39 -14.82
N ILE A 36 -12.27 16.99 -13.74
CA ILE A 36 -11.51 17.13 -12.50
C ILE A 36 -11.98 16.06 -11.53
N PHE A 37 -11.12 15.07 -11.32
CA PHE A 37 -11.41 13.99 -10.41
C PHE A 37 -11.02 14.36 -8.96
N PRO A 38 -11.77 13.89 -7.95
CA PRO A 38 -11.40 14.11 -6.57
C PRO A 38 -10.05 13.44 -6.25
N ALA A 39 -9.23 14.12 -5.45
CA ALA A 39 -7.95 13.60 -4.97
C ALA A 39 -8.12 12.51 -3.89
N ASN A 40 -9.32 12.37 -3.33
CA ASN A 40 -9.63 11.39 -2.30
C ASN A 40 -10.67 10.39 -2.82
N LEU A 41 -10.43 9.09 -2.53
CA LEU A 41 -11.31 8.00 -2.97
C LEU A 41 -12.66 7.94 -2.22
N TYR A 42 -12.73 8.50 -1.01
CA TYR A 42 -13.90 8.40 -0.12
C TYR A 42 -14.63 9.73 -0.02
N LEU A 43 -14.93 10.33 -1.17
CA LEU A 43 -15.77 11.51 -1.25
C LEU A 43 -17.20 11.11 -1.66
N ALA A 44 -18.17 11.69 -0.99
CA ALA A 44 -19.59 11.53 -1.32
C ALA A 44 -20.26 12.91 -1.46
N PRO A 45 -21.30 13.04 -2.30
CA PRO A 45 -22.13 14.24 -2.33
C PRO A 45 -22.69 14.57 -0.96
N LYS A 46 -22.90 15.86 -0.66
CA LYS A 46 -23.31 16.32 0.68
C LYS A 46 -24.63 15.68 1.17
N ASP A 47 -25.55 15.42 0.29
CA ASP A 47 -26.81 14.73 0.57
C ASP A 47 -26.59 13.28 0.99
N MET A 48 -25.64 12.60 0.36
CA MET A 48 -25.26 11.22 0.72
C MET A 48 -24.49 11.13 2.03
N VAL A 49 -23.65 12.13 2.35
CA VAL A 49 -22.85 12.13 3.58
C VAL A 49 -23.73 12.02 4.83
N GLN A 50 -24.87 12.72 4.87
CA GLN A 50 -25.78 12.62 6.00
C GLN A 50 -26.33 11.21 6.18
N GLN A 51 -26.72 10.57 5.08
CA GLN A 51 -27.20 9.19 5.13
C GLN A 51 -26.11 8.21 5.57
N ILE A 52 -24.87 8.36 5.08
CA ILE A 52 -23.70 7.58 5.49
C ILE A 52 -23.48 7.72 7.01
N ILE A 53 -23.55 8.94 7.54
CA ILE A 53 -23.39 9.22 8.97
C ILE A 53 -24.45 8.46 9.77
N TYR A 54 -25.72 8.49 9.36
CA TYR A 54 -26.78 7.76 10.04
C TYR A 54 -26.55 6.24 10.05
N GLU A 55 -26.19 5.68 8.90
CA GLU A 55 -25.92 4.24 8.77
C GLU A 55 -24.74 3.78 9.65
N ILE A 56 -23.66 4.58 9.72
CA ILE A 56 -22.53 4.31 10.61
C ILE A 56 -22.96 4.43 12.08
N GLN A 57 -23.79 5.42 12.44
CA GLN A 57 -24.32 5.58 13.79
C GLN A 57 -25.18 4.38 14.22
N ASP A 58 -25.98 3.86 13.30
CA ASP A 58 -26.84 2.71 13.58
C ASP A 58 -26.01 1.45 13.82
N GLU A 59 -24.97 1.19 13.00
CA GLU A 59 -24.04 0.10 13.27
C GLU A 59 -23.31 0.28 14.59
N MET A 60 -22.87 1.51 14.91
CA MET A 60 -22.22 1.82 16.19
C MET A 60 -23.15 1.52 17.38
N ARG A 61 -24.41 1.97 17.32
CA ARG A 61 -25.38 1.71 18.39
C ARG A 61 -25.59 0.21 18.60
N ALA A 62 -25.77 -0.54 17.53
CA ALA A 62 -25.92 -1.99 17.58
C ALA A 62 -24.68 -2.66 18.21
N GLN A 63 -23.47 -2.24 17.83
CA GLN A 63 -22.24 -2.80 18.37
C GLN A 63 -22.01 -2.43 19.84
N VAL A 64 -22.33 -1.21 20.23
CA VAL A 64 -22.28 -0.77 21.64
C VAL A 64 -23.24 -1.59 22.51
N GLU A 65 -24.47 -1.81 22.03
CA GLU A 65 -25.46 -2.63 22.74
C GLU A 65 -24.99 -4.09 22.85
N TYR A 66 -24.48 -4.65 21.76
CA TYR A 66 -23.87 -5.99 21.78
C TYR A 66 -22.79 -6.10 22.86
N PHE A 67 -21.82 -5.17 22.90
CA PHE A 67 -20.75 -5.20 23.89
C PHE A 67 -21.26 -5.08 25.33
N LYS A 68 -22.26 -4.23 25.57
CA LYS A 68 -22.90 -4.12 26.91
C LYS A 68 -23.56 -5.43 27.33
N ASN A 69 -24.28 -6.07 26.42
CA ASN A 69 -24.99 -7.32 26.70
C ASN A 69 -24.04 -8.49 27.01
N VAL A 70 -22.82 -8.49 26.46
CA VAL A 70 -21.81 -9.50 26.77
C VAL A 70 -20.82 -9.07 27.87
N GLY A 71 -21.09 -7.94 28.56
CA GLY A 71 -20.29 -7.46 29.69
C GLY A 71 -18.97 -6.75 29.28
N LYS A 72 -18.76 -6.46 28.02
CA LYS A 72 -17.56 -5.75 27.46
C LYS A 72 -17.76 -4.23 27.51
N HIS A 73 -17.87 -3.65 28.72
CA HIS A 73 -18.18 -2.24 28.90
C HIS A 73 -17.07 -1.29 28.42
N LEU A 74 -15.80 -1.71 28.52
CA LEU A 74 -14.66 -0.92 28.06
C LEU A 74 -14.64 -0.82 26.52
N GLU A 75 -14.90 -1.95 25.85
CA GLU A 75 -15.00 -2.02 24.40
C GLU A 75 -16.19 -1.18 23.88
N ALA A 76 -17.32 -1.23 24.59
CA ALA A 76 -18.49 -0.41 24.29
C ALA A 76 -18.19 1.09 24.38
N ALA A 77 -17.50 1.53 25.42
CA ALA A 77 -17.09 2.93 25.58
C ALA A 77 -16.10 3.37 24.47
N ARG A 78 -15.08 2.54 24.23
CA ARG A 78 -14.04 2.80 23.24
C ARG A 78 -14.58 2.95 21.81
N ILE A 79 -15.41 2.00 21.37
CA ILE A 79 -15.97 2.06 20.03
C ILE A 79 -16.90 3.25 19.86
N LYS A 80 -17.69 3.58 20.89
CA LYS A 80 -18.57 4.74 20.87
C LYS A 80 -17.77 6.04 20.71
N GLU A 81 -16.81 6.29 21.58
CA GLU A 81 -15.97 7.49 21.56
C GLU A 81 -15.23 7.65 20.21
N ARG A 82 -14.64 6.56 19.73
CA ARG A 82 -13.91 6.56 18.45
C ARG A 82 -14.80 6.91 17.27
N VAL A 83 -15.97 6.27 17.17
CA VAL A 83 -16.87 6.47 16.02
C VAL A 83 -17.53 7.84 16.09
N GLU A 84 -17.92 8.32 17.28
CA GLU A 84 -18.48 9.67 17.46
C GLU A 84 -17.49 10.75 16.99
N TYR A 85 -16.21 10.61 17.37
CA TYR A 85 -15.14 11.48 16.90
C TYR A 85 -14.96 11.42 15.36
N ASP A 86 -14.87 10.22 14.79
CA ASP A 86 -14.73 10.03 13.34
C ASP A 86 -15.91 10.65 12.58
N LEU A 87 -17.14 10.51 13.09
CA LEU A 87 -18.34 11.08 12.47
C LEU A 87 -18.39 12.61 12.56
N GLU A 88 -17.88 13.20 13.65
CA GLU A 88 -17.73 14.65 13.76
C GLU A 88 -16.75 15.17 12.70
N MET A 89 -15.59 14.51 12.54
CA MET A 89 -14.60 14.85 11.52
C MET A 89 -15.18 14.73 10.11
N ILE A 90 -15.95 13.66 9.82
CA ILE A 90 -16.60 13.48 8.51
C ILE A 90 -17.63 14.59 8.28
N ARG A 91 -18.37 15.02 9.30
CA ARG A 91 -19.39 16.08 9.18
C ARG A 91 -18.77 17.44 8.90
N GLU A 92 -17.70 17.78 9.62
CA GLU A 92 -17.08 19.11 9.55
C GLU A 92 -16.08 19.23 8.38
N LEU A 93 -15.29 18.18 8.14
CA LEU A 93 -14.19 18.22 7.16
C LEU A 93 -14.44 17.34 5.92
N GLY A 94 -15.49 16.52 5.92
CA GLY A 94 -15.73 15.51 4.87
C GLY A 94 -14.77 14.32 4.92
N TYR A 95 -13.92 14.23 5.95
CA TYR A 95 -12.86 13.22 6.06
C TYR A 95 -12.54 12.90 7.51
N CYS A 96 -12.08 11.67 7.78
CA CYS A 96 -11.47 11.29 9.06
C CYS A 96 -10.26 10.37 8.84
N THR A 97 -9.38 10.30 9.81
CA THR A 97 -8.26 9.34 9.79
C THR A 97 -8.78 7.91 9.88
N GLY A 98 -8.49 7.09 8.87
CA GLY A 98 -8.99 5.72 8.79
C GLY A 98 -10.38 5.62 8.15
N ILE A 99 -10.77 6.60 7.33
CA ILE A 99 -12.06 6.63 6.60
C ILE A 99 -12.29 5.36 5.78
N GLU A 100 -11.24 4.68 5.35
CA GLU A 100 -11.30 3.40 4.64
C GLU A 100 -12.02 2.30 5.45
N ASN A 101 -12.06 2.39 6.78
CA ASN A 101 -12.80 1.46 7.62
C ASN A 101 -14.32 1.59 7.48
N TYR A 102 -14.78 2.71 6.92
CA TYR A 102 -16.17 3.01 6.59
C TYR A 102 -16.46 2.88 5.09
N SER A 103 -15.51 2.41 4.28
CA SER A 103 -15.59 2.36 2.80
C SER A 103 -16.88 1.73 2.29
N ARG A 104 -17.39 0.68 2.95
CA ARG A 104 -18.62 0.01 2.56
C ARG A 104 -19.81 0.97 2.47
N PHE A 105 -19.90 1.94 3.36
CA PHE A 105 -20.99 2.94 3.36
C PHE A 105 -20.82 3.97 2.24
N PHE A 106 -19.58 4.38 1.98
CA PHE A 106 -19.27 5.32 0.89
C PHE A 106 -19.51 4.71 -0.49
N ASP A 107 -19.10 3.46 -0.68
CA ASP A 107 -19.22 2.72 -1.94
C ASP A 107 -20.61 2.09 -2.14
N ARG A 108 -21.50 2.16 -1.14
CA ARG A 108 -22.81 1.50 -1.15
C ARG A 108 -22.74 -0.01 -1.39
N ARG A 109 -21.69 -0.65 -0.94
CA ARG A 109 -21.48 -2.09 -1.12
C ARG A 109 -22.33 -2.92 -0.14
N VAL A 110 -22.75 -4.08 -0.62
CA VAL A 110 -23.41 -5.07 0.22
C VAL A 110 -22.42 -5.62 1.26
N PRO A 111 -22.84 -5.82 2.54
CA PRO A 111 -21.97 -6.44 3.54
C PRO A 111 -21.32 -7.74 3.07
N GLY A 112 -20.03 -7.91 3.38
CA GLY A 112 -19.23 -9.08 2.98
C GLY A 112 -18.60 -8.98 1.57
N THR A 113 -18.98 -8.00 0.75
CA THR A 113 -18.36 -7.80 -0.55
C THR A 113 -17.02 -7.06 -0.44
N ARG A 114 -16.09 -7.39 -1.34
CA ARG A 114 -14.79 -6.74 -1.41
C ARG A 114 -14.90 -5.31 -1.95
N PRO A 115 -13.97 -4.41 -1.62
CA PRO A 115 -13.86 -3.12 -2.29
C PRO A 115 -13.37 -3.29 -3.74
N PHE A 116 -13.57 -2.23 -4.54
CA PHE A 116 -12.92 -2.13 -5.85
C PHE A 116 -11.40 -2.02 -5.66
N CYS A 117 -10.66 -2.63 -6.57
CA CYS A 117 -9.21 -2.58 -6.61
C CYS A 117 -8.74 -2.14 -8.01
N LEU A 118 -7.44 -1.89 -8.16
CA LEU A 118 -6.88 -1.45 -9.44
C LEU A 118 -7.25 -2.39 -10.61
N LEU A 119 -7.31 -3.70 -10.36
CA LEU A 119 -7.63 -4.69 -11.39
C LEU A 119 -9.06 -4.57 -11.94
N ASP A 120 -10.00 -3.98 -11.20
CA ASP A 120 -11.36 -3.73 -11.69
C ASP A 120 -11.42 -2.73 -12.85
N TYR A 121 -10.40 -1.88 -12.98
CA TYR A 121 -10.31 -0.82 -14.00
C TYR A 121 -9.58 -1.26 -15.28
N PHE A 122 -8.98 -2.45 -15.29
CA PHE A 122 -8.33 -2.98 -16.48
C PHE A 122 -9.35 -3.57 -17.47
N PRO A 123 -9.07 -3.55 -18.79
CA PRO A 123 -9.86 -4.28 -19.77
C PRO A 123 -9.85 -5.78 -19.42
N LYS A 124 -10.91 -6.51 -19.82
CA LYS A 124 -11.05 -7.93 -19.46
C LYS A 124 -9.98 -8.85 -20.05
N ASP A 125 -9.34 -8.41 -21.11
CA ASP A 125 -8.32 -9.14 -21.89
C ASP A 125 -6.88 -8.66 -21.64
N PHE A 126 -6.64 -8.01 -20.49
CA PHE A 126 -5.28 -7.55 -20.16
C PHE A 126 -4.30 -8.71 -19.93
N LEU A 127 -3.05 -8.49 -20.30
CA LEU A 127 -1.94 -9.37 -19.97
C LEU A 127 -1.36 -8.98 -18.60
N CYS A 128 -1.32 -9.94 -17.67
CA CYS A 128 -0.72 -9.74 -16.35
C CYS A 128 0.71 -10.30 -16.33
N VAL A 129 1.70 -9.44 -16.10
CA VAL A 129 3.08 -9.87 -15.86
C VAL A 129 3.34 -9.84 -14.35
N ILE A 130 3.65 -10.98 -13.77
CA ILE A 130 3.87 -11.13 -12.33
C ILE A 130 5.37 -11.31 -12.11
N ASP A 131 6.01 -10.23 -11.69
CA ASP A 131 7.44 -10.22 -11.38
C ASP A 131 7.70 -10.82 -10.00
N GLU A 132 8.88 -11.46 -9.84
CA GLU A 132 9.27 -12.23 -8.66
C GLU A 132 8.12 -13.13 -8.18
N SER A 133 7.52 -13.86 -9.12
CA SER A 133 6.28 -14.61 -8.89
C SER A 133 6.38 -15.60 -7.73
N HIS A 134 7.56 -16.21 -7.52
CA HIS A 134 7.83 -17.11 -6.40
C HIS A 134 7.64 -16.45 -5.02
N GLN A 135 7.71 -15.10 -4.92
CA GLN A 135 7.42 -14.31 -3.73
C GLN A 135 6.03 -13.68 -3.79
N THR A 136 5.68 -13.11 -4.94
CA THR A 136 4.43 -12.35 -5.14
C THR A 136 3.20 -13.22 -4.95
N ILE A 137 3.18 -14.42 -5.51
CA ILE A 137 2.04 -15.35 -5.40
C ILE A 137 1.78 -15.79 -3.95
N PRO A 138 2.76 -16.25 -3.16
CA PRO A 138 2.55 -16.56 -1.75
C PRO A 138 2.10 -15.34 -0.92
N GLN A 139 2.62 -14.14 -1.20
CA GLN A 139 2.19 -12.91 -0.52
C GLN A 139 0.74 -12.59 -0.78
N ILE A 140 0.28 -12.62 -2.03
CA ILE A 140 -1.13 -12.42 -2.38
C ILE A 140 -2.01 -13.49 -1.72
N SER A 141 -1.58 -14.73 -1.71
CA SER A 141 -2.31 -15.83 -1.08
C SER A 141 -2.49 -15.63 0.43
N GLY A 142 -1.46 -15.14 1.13
CA GLY A 142 -1.48 -14.91 2.59
C GLY A 142 -2.17 -13.60 3.01
N MET A 143 -2.27 -12.62 2.13
CA MET A 143 -2.68 -11.25 2.44
C MET A 143 -4.08 -11.17 3.06
N TYR A 144 -5.07 -11.83 2.47
CA TYR A 144 -6.44 -11.84 2.96
C TYR A 144 -6.57 -12.43 4.37
N GLY A 145 -5.93 -13.56 4.65
CA GLY A 145 -5.97 -14.22 5.95
C GLY A 145 -5.38 -13.36 7.06
N GLY A 146 -4.23 -12.75 6.80
CA GLY A 146 -3.55 -11.85 7.74
C GLY A 146 -4.35 -10.59 8.04
N ASP A 147 -4.90 -9.92 7.02
CA ASP A 147 -5.73 -8.73 7.19
C ASP A 147 -7.02 -9.05 7.96
N ARG A 148 -7.70 -10.14 7.60
CA ARG A 148 -8.92 -10.59 8.28
C ARG A 148 -8.68 -10.86 9.78
N SER A 149 -7.63 -11.61 10.11
CA SER A 149 -7.28 -11.92 11.50
C SER A 149 -7.03 -10.65 12.32
N ARG A 150 -6.25 -9.72 11.78
CA ARG A 150 -5.98 -8.44 12.41
C ARG A 150 -7.27 -7.62 12.65
N LYS A 151 -8.13 -7.52 11.64
CA LYS A 151 -9.38 -6.74 11.73
C LYS A 151 -10.40 -7.37 12.68
N MET A 152 -10.51 -8.68 12.70
CA MET A 152 -11.37 -9.36 13.68
C MET A 152 -10.96 -9.02 15.12
N ASN A 153 -9.68 -9.03 15.43
CA ASN A 153 -9.19 -8.60 16.74
C ASN A 153 -9.55 -7.13 17.02
N LEU A 154 -9.37 -6.22 16.04
CA LEU A 154 -9.74 -4.82 16.23
C LEU A 154 -11.24 -4.62 16.50
N VAL A 155 -12.09 -5.39 15.84
CA VAL A 155 -13.54 -5.38 16.09
C VAL A 155 -13.87 -5.98 17.46
N GLU A 156 -13.29 -7.13 17.79
CA GLU A 156 -13.54 -7.82 19.06
C GLU A 156 -13.17 -6.98 20.28
N TYR A 157 -12.12 -6.18 20.19
CA TYR A 157 -11.65 -5.29 21.26
C TYR A 157 -12.18 -3.85 21.16
N GLY A 158 -13.17 -3.59 20.31
CA GLY A 158 -13.85 -2.29 20.21
C GLY A 158 -13.01 -1.17 19.61
N PHE A 159 -12.03 -1.47 18.76
CA PHE A 159 -11.26 -0.47 18.03
C PHE A 159 -11.83 -0.12 16.66
N ARG A 160 -12.66 -1.01 16.08
CA ARG A 160 -13.31 -0.82 14.78
C ARG A 160 -14.72 -1.39 14.80
N LEU A 161 -15.58 -0.84 13.93
CA LEU A 161 -16.90 -1.43 13.66
C LEU A 161 -16.77 -2.70 12.81
N PRO A 162 -17.76 -3.60 12.85
CA PRO A 162 -17.79 -4.82 12.04
C PRO A 162 -17.61 -4.55 10.54
N SER A 163 -18.16 -3.44 10.02
CA SER A 163 -18.03 -3.00 8.62
C SER A 163 -16.58 -2.82 8.16
N ALA A 164 -15.65 -2.55 9.07
CA ALA A 164 -14.23 -2.43 8.74
C ALA A 164 -13.63 -3.72 8.15
N ILE A 165 -14.23 -4.89 8.43
CA ILE A 165 -13.81 -6.17 7.87
C ILE A 165 -14.02 -6.20 6.35
N ASP A 166 -15.02 -5.46 5.84
CA ASP A 166 -15.33 -5.41 4.42
C ASP A 166 -14.36 -4.57 3.60
N ASN A 167 -13.53 -3.74 4.22
CA ASN A 167 -12.38 -3.11 3.58
C ASN A 167 -11.19 -4.08 3.59
N ARG A 168 -11.13 -4.97 2.64
CA ARG A 168 -10.21 -6.10 2.61
C ARG A 168 -9.52 -6.27 1.26
N PRO A 169 -8.33 -6.85 1.22
CA PRO A 169 -7.72 -7.27 -0.05
C PRO A 169 -8.54 -8.39 -0.71
N LEU A 170 -8.22 -8.66 -1.95
CA LEU A 170 -8.70 -9.85 -2.65
C LEU A 170 -8.28 -11.11 -1.88
N ASN A 171 -9.16 -12.10 -1.84
CA ASN A 171 -8.70 -13.45 -1.55
C ASN A 171 -8.06 -14.06 -2.81
N PHE A 172 -7.33 -15.16 -2.65
CA PHE A 172 -6.56 -15.73 -3.74
C PHE A 172 -7.43 -16.19 -4.92
N ASN A 173 -8.61 -16.72 -4.66
CA ASN A 173 -9.54 -17.12 -5.72
C ASN A 173 -10.08 -15.92 -6.50
N GLU A 174 -10.39 -14.82 -5.81
CA GLU A 174 -10.80 -13.56 -6.45
C GLU A 174 -9.67 -13.03 -7.33
N PHE A 175 -8.42 -13.05 -6.85
CA PHE A 175 -7.25 -12.68 -7.65
C PHE A 175 -7.10 -13.54 -8.90
N GLN A 176 -7.19 -14.86 -8.75
CA GLN A 176 -7.11 -15.77 -9.89
C GLN A 176 -8.20 -15.54 -10.95
N ASN A 177 -9.40 -15.09 -10.53
CA ASN A 177 -10.48 -14.78 -11.45
C ASN A 177 -10.25 -13.48 -12.25
N PHE A 178 -9.39 -12.58 -11.77
CA PHE A 178 -9.02 -11.37 -12.51
C PHE A 178 -7.96 -11.63 -13.57
N ILE A 179 -6.97 -12.47 -13.26
CA ILE A 179 -5.87 -12.75 -14.16
C ILE A 179 -6.29 -13.79 -15.22
N GLY A 180 -6.49 -13.34 -16.45
CA GLY A 180 -6.73 -14.22 -17.61
C GLY A 180 -5.41 -14.78 -18.14
N GLN A 181 -4.76 -14.02 -19.02
CA GLN A 181 -3.43 -14.35 -19.52
C GLN A 181 -2.36 -13.80 -18.56
N SER A 182 -1.41 -14.65 -18.17
CA SER A 182 -0.36 -14.25 -17.25
C SER A 182 1.00 -14.78 -17.65
N ILE A 183 2.03 -13.97 -17.40
CA ILE A 183 3.45 -14.34 -17.52
C ILE A 183 4.04 -14.27 -16.13
N PHE A 184 4.58 -15.38 -15.66
CA PHE A 184 5.31 -15.44 -14.40
C PHE A 184 6.79 -15.21 -14.67
N VAL A 185 7.38 -14.23 -14.00
CA VAL A 185 8.81 -13.92 -14.10
C VAL A 185 9.46 -14.23 -12.77
N SER A 186 10.50 -15.06 -12.78
CA SER A 186 11.20 -15.46 -11.56
C SER A 186 12.57 -16.05 -11.88
N ALA A 187 13.56 -15.79 -11.04
CA ALA A 187 14.84 -16.50 -11.08
C ALA A 187 14.73 -17.94 -10.53
N THR A 188 13.76 -18.16 -9.64
CA THR A 188 13.52 -19.45 -8.95
C THR A 188 12.03 -19.74 -8.90
N PRO A 189 11.42 -20.22 -10.02
CA PRO A 189 9.98 -20.49 -10.07
C PRO A 189 9.52 -21.41 -8.93
N GLY A 190 8.38 -21.11 -8.33
CA GLY A 190 7.77 -21.89 -7.27
C GLY A 190 6.82 -22.99 -7.79
N GLU A 191 6.25 -23.76 -6.88
CA GLU A 191 5.33 -24.86 -7.23
C GLU A 191 4.10 -24.39 -8.01
N TYR A 192 3.55 -23.24 -7.62
CA TYR A 192 2.35 -22.69 -8.27
C TYR A 192 2.57 -22.41 -9.75
N GLU A 193 3.67 -21.75 -10.11
CA GLU A 193 4.01 -21.42 -11.50
C GLU A 193 4.25 -22.69 -12.30
N LEU A 194 4.99 -23.64 -11.74
CA LEU A 194 5.29 -24.91 -12.38
C LEU A 194 4.01 -25.73 -12.62
N GLU A 195 3.09 -25.74 -11.67
CA GLU A 195 1.79 -26.39 -11.84
C GLU A 195 0.96 -25.73 -12.96
N LYS A 196 0.89 -24.38 -12.95
CA LYS A 196 0.10 -23.62 -13.94
C LYS A 196 0.64 -23.71 -15.35
N THR A 197 1.94 -23.83 -15.53
CA THR A 197 2.61 -23.94 -16.84
C THR A 197 2.82 -25.39 -17.30
N GLY A 198 2.41 -26.37 -16.48
CA GLY A 198 2.71 -27.78 -16.75
C GLY A 198 4.21 -28.10 -16.78
N GLY A 199 5.01 -27.34 -16.04
CA GLY A 199 6.46 -27.46 -15.99
C GLY A 199 7.20 -26.81 -17.17
N VAL A 200 6.50 -26.11 -18.07
CA VAL A 200 7.12 -25.41 -19.20
C VAL A 200 7.74 -24.11 -18.71
N ILE A 201 9.04 -23.93 -18.94
CA ILE A 201 9.83 -22.77 -18.58
C ILE A 201 10.54 -22.24 -19.82
N VAL A 202 10.55 -20.92 -19.98
CA VAL A 202 11.40 -20.22 -20.94
C VAL A 202 12.57 -19.60 -20.18
N GLU A 203 13.77 -20.10 -20.43
CA GLU A 203 14.98 -19.63 -19.74
C GLU A 203 15.61 -18.47 -20.46
N GLN A 204 15.94 -17.42 -19.70
CA GLN A 204 16.75 -16.28 -20.17
C GLN A 204 18.08 -16.27 -19.42
N VAL A 205 19.06 -16.98 -19.97
CA VAL A 205 20.37 -17.19 -19.31
C VAL A 205 21.45 -16.21 -19.77
N VAL A 206 21.20 -15.42 -20.82
CA VAL A 206 22.18 -14.50 -21.36
C VAL A 206 22.10 -13.14 -20.65
N ARG A 207 23.17 -12.74 -19.98
CA ARG A 207 23.34 -11.37 -19.45
C ARG A 207 24.01 -10.50 -20.53
N PRO A 208 23.30 -9.50 -21.08
CA PRO A 208 23.88 -8.63 -22.12
C PRO A 208 24.99 -7.70 -21.59
N THR A 209 25.10 -7.51 -20.27
CA THR A 209 26.09 -6.64 -19.63
C THR A 209 27.51 -7.18 -19.66
N GLY A 210 27.71 -8.48 -19.86
CA GLY A 210 29.02 -9.14 -19.78
C GLY A 210 29.67 -9.13 -18.38
N LEU A 211 28.96 -8.65 -17.35
CA LEU A 211 29.44 -8.63 -15.99
C LEU A 211 29.26 -10.00 -15.34
N LEU A 212 30.35 -10.51 -14.76
CA LEU A 212 30.32 -11.74 -13.97
C LEU A 212 29.65 -11.49 -12.62
N ASP A 213 29.08 -12.54 -12.04
CA ASP A 213 28.63 -12.50 -10.66
C ASP A 213 29.84 -12.27 -9.73
N PRO A 214 29.67 -11.45 -8.66
CA PRO A 214 30.76 -11.22 -7.71
C PRO A 214 31.11 -12.53 -6.99
N PRO A 215 32.39 -12.76 -6.66
CA PRO A 215 32.79 -13.90 -5.85
C PRO A 215 32.14 -13.80 -4.46
N ILE A 216 31.62 -14.92 -3.97
CA ILE A 216 30.97 -15.00 -2.66
C ILE A 216 31.87 -15.74 -1.69
N GLU A 217 32.13 -15.12 -0.55
CA GLU A 217 32.84 -15.73 0.58
C GLU A 217 31.91 -15.82 1.79
N VAL A 218 31.77 -17.01 2.36
CA VAL A 218 31.00 -17.23 3.59
C VAL A 218 31.94 -17.28 4.77
N ARG A 219 31.76 -16.39 5.74
CA ARG A 219 32.59 -16.27 6.92
C ARG A 219 31.81 -16.58 8.21
N PRO A 220 32.45 -17.07 9.27
CA PRO A 220 31.81 -17.30 10.57
C PRO A 220 31.24 -16.00 11.16
N THR A 221 30.13 -16.10 11.90
CA THR A 221 29.53 -14.96 12.62
C THR A 221 30.39 -14.49 13.82
N LYS A 222 31.26 -15.36 14.36
CA LYS A 222 32.18 -14.99 15.44
C LYS A 222 33.15 -13.94 14.92
N ASN A 223 33.28 -12.81 15.64
CA ASN A 223 34.13 -11.66 15.30
C ASN A 223 33.75 -11.01 13.95
N GLN A 224 32.48 -11.11 13.53
CA GLN A 224 32.02 -10.57 12.23
C GLN A 224 32.22 -9.06 12.12
N ILE A 225 32.16 -8.31 13.22
CA ILE A 225 32.32 -6.85 13.19
C ILE A 225 33.80 -6.50 12.96
N ASP A 226 34.73 -7.15 13.62
CA ASP A 226 36.15 -6.91 13.41
C ASP A 226 36.54 -7.25 11.96
N ASN A 227 36.04 -8.37 11.47
CA ASN A 227 36.23 -8.78 10.08
C ASN A 227 35.65 -7.80 9.07
N LEU A 228 34.46 -7.22 9.36
CA LEU A 228 33.87 -6.18 8.55
C LEU A 228 34.73 -4.91 8.51
N LEU A 229 35.29 -4.51 9.66
CA LEU A 229 36.16 -3.33 9.74
C LEU A 229 37.43 -3.51 8.91
N ASP A 230 38.04 -4.71 8.97
CA ASP A 230 39.22 -5.03 8.14
C ASP A 230 38.91 -4.93 6.65
N GLU A 231 37.77 -5.48 6.22
CA GLU A 231 37.35 -5.38 4.81
C GLU A 231 37.02 -3.93 4.39
N ILE A 232 36.36 -3.15 5.24
CA ILE A 232 36.10 -1.73 4.98
C ILE A 232 37.45 -1.00 4.80
N ALA A 233 38.43 -1.22 5.66
CA ALA A 233 39.73 -0.58 5.54
C ALA A 233 40.42 -0.92 4.22
N LEU A 234 40.43 -2.21 3.83
CA LEU A 234 41.00 -2.66 2.56
C LEU A 234 40.34 -2.05 1.32
N GLN A 235 39.03 -1.90 1.34
CA GLN A 235 38.31 -1.32 0.19
C GLN A 235 38.48 0.21 0.13
N VAL A 236 38.49 0.87 1.29
CA VAL A 236 38.74 2.32 1.38
C VAL A 236 40.16 2.68 0.88
N GLU A 237 41.18 1.87 1.21
CA GLU A 237 42.52 2.05 0.64
C GLU A 237 42.57 1.96 -0.89
N LYS A 238 41.70 1.15 -1.49
CA LYS A 238 41.55 1.07 -2.97
C LYS A 238 40.74 2.21 -3.55
N GLY A 239 40.13 3.07 -2.75
CA GLY A 239 39.22 4.13 -3.14
C GLY A 239 37.79 3.66 -3.42
N ASP A 240 37.45 2.44 -3.03
CA ASP A 240 36.13 1.83 -3.22
C ASP A 240 35.17 2.14 -2.06
N ARG A 241 33.91 1.75 -2.24
CA ARG A 241 32.83 1.87 -1.24
C ARG A 241 32.32 0.50 -0.87
N VAL A 242 31.88 0.35 0.38
CA VAL A 242 31.33 -0.90 0.90
C VAL A 242 29.85 -0.72 1.19
N LEU A 243 29.01 -1.65 0.71
CA LEU A 243 27.61 -1.75 1.06
C LEU A 243 27.44 -2.84 2.11
N VAL A 244 26.93 -2.47 3.30
CA VAL A 244 26.67 -3.39 4.40
C VAL A 244 25.17 -3.59 4.54
N THR A 245 24.69 -4.82 4.32
CA THR A 245 23.28 -5.18 4.49
C THR A 245 23.04 -5.77 5.88
N THR A 246 22.00 -5.32 6.56
CA THR A 246 21.60 -5.79 7.89
C THR A 246 20.20 -6.38 7.88
N LEU A 247 19.86 -7.20 8.89
CA LEU A 247 18.55 -7.86 8.98
C LEU A 247 17.41 -6.92 9.39
N THR A 248 17.71 -5.82 10.07
CA THR A 248 16.68 -4.88 10.56
C THR A 248 17.13 -3.43 10.38
N LYS A 249 16.15 -2.52 10.27
CA LYS A 249 16.37 -1.06 10.24
C LYS A 249 17.17 -0.58 11.45
N LYS A 250 16.77 -1.02 12.64
CA LYS A 250 17.47 -0.68 13.91
C LYS A 250 18.93 -1.09 13.89
N MET A 251 19.24 -2.28 13.35
CA MET A 251 20.62 -2.76 13.24
C MET A 251 21.43 -1.92 12.25
N ALA A 252 20.82 -1.42 11.16
CA ALA A 252 21.47 -0.49 10.23
C ALA A 252 21.84 0.83 10.91
N GLU A 253 20.91 1.41 11.68
CA GLU A 253 21.14 2.64 12.44
C GLU A 253 22.21 2.48 13.52
N GLU A 254 22.18 1.36 14.27
CA GLU A 254 23.16 1.07 15.30
C GLU A 254 24.57 0.85 14.71
N MET A 255 24.65 0.16 13.56
CA MET A 255 25.89 -0.03 12.83
C MET A 255 26.46 1.30 12.34
N ASP A 256 25.65 2.17 11.77
CA ASP A 256 26.09 3.51 11.32
C ASP A 256 26.63 4.33 12.50
N ARG A 257 25.91 4.39 13.64
CA ARG A 257 26.38 5.08 14.85
C ARG A 257 27.71 4.53 15.36
N PHE A 258 27.89 3.21 15.29
CA PHE A 258 29.14 2.56 15.69
C PHE A 258 30.29 2.95 14.76
N LEU A 259 30.09 2.88 13.43
CA LEU A 259 31.08 3.25 12.43
C LEU A 259 31.48 4.73 12.54
N GLN A 260 30.52 5.63 12.72
CA GLN A 260 30.80 7.07 12.92
C GLN A 260 31.60 7.32 14.21
N LYS A 261 31.31 6.59 15.31
CA LYS A 261 32.04 6.71 16.57
C LYS A 261 33.51 6.35 16.44
N ILE A 262 33.83 5.43 15.55
CA ILE A 262 35.23 5.06 15.22
C ILE A 262 35.78 5.81 14.00
N GLN A 263 35.13 6.93 13.62
CA GLN A 263 35.56 7.83 12.57
C GLN A 263 35.52 7.26 11.13
N ILE A 264 34.77 6.20 10.89
CA ILE A 264 34.46 5.70 9.55
C ILE A 264 33.24 6.46 9.00
N LYS A 265 33.41 7.09 7.83
CA LYS A 265 32.32 7.79 7.14
C LYS A 265 31.29 6.80 6.64
N SER A 266 30.08 6.82 7.20
CA SER A 266 28.99 5.93 6.84
C SER A 266 27.65 6.67 6.77
N LYS A 267 26.67 6.08 6.09
CA LYS A 267 25.27 6.46 6.11
C LYS A 267 24.42 5.21 6.01
N TYR A 268 23.33 5.17 6.75
CA TYR A 268 22.32 4.11 6.62
C TYR A 268 21.21 4.53 5.66
N ILE A 269 20.56 3.54 5.04
CA ILE A 269 19.40 3.71 4.13
C ILE A 269 18.36 2.65 4.50
N HIS A 270 17.12 3.07 4.70
CA HIS A 270 15.97 2.17 4.85
C HIS A 270 14.67 2.92 4.48
N SER A 271 13.54 2.23 4.49
CA SER A 271 12.25 2.75 4.00
C SER A 271 11.66 3.93 4.78
N ASP A 272 12.21 4.31 5.93
CA ASP A 272 11.73 5.43 6.75
C ASP A 272 12.58 6.70 6.54
N ILE A 273 13.48 6.69 5.55
CA ILE A 273 14.31 7.84 5.16
C ILE A 273 13.75 8.37 3.83
N ASP A 274 13.38 9.66 3.84
CA ASP A 274 12.97 10.42 2.64
C ASP A 274 14.17 10.82 1.76
#